data_ce626fa66a874c663b881fca64c2df87
#
_entry.id   ce626fa66a874c663b881fca64c2df87
#
_cell.length_a   1.000
_cell.length_b   1.000
_cell.length_c   1.000
_cell.angle_alpha   90.00
_cell.angle_beta   90.00
_cell.angle_gamma   90.00
#
_symmetry.space_group_name_H-M   'P 1'
#
loop_
_entity.id
_entity.type
_entity.pdbx_description
1 polymer ?
#
loop_
_entity_poly.entity_id
_entity_poly.type
_entity_poly.pdbx_seq_one_letter_code
_entity_poly.pdbx_strand_id
1 'polypeptide(L)'
;MSHRLLAGALLALGMACAQAQSFSFGLWGDMPYQKAGDDPKIPALLKSINQSDIAFSIYDGDIKDGSSKCTDDIYASALTMFSELRKPVVYVPGDNEWTDCHRLNNGGYDGLERLAYLRKTMFPTTRSLGKRSMALVHQAPLGEKFVENTRFAHQGIVFATLNLPGSNNNKILDEKDCTNKSARTAAQCEASNAEYVERDAANVRWMQEAFADAKTRKARGLVLVFQADPGFDLPETEDKDESQAPGVSGYRNFMSNVVTETEQFAGQVLLVHGDTHFFKVDKPLYSPTKLLVNLTRLQTFGSPLIHWVRVTVEPKNPNVFTVYPVIVKQ
;
A
#
# COMPACT_ATOMS: atom_id res chain seq x y z
N MET A 1 56.69 39.28 39.06
CA MET A 1 55.53 39.59 38.22
C MET A 1 55.39 38.42 37.24
N SER A 2 54.48 37.50 37.53
CA SER A 2 54.28 36.26 36.75
C SER A 2 53.01 36.37 35.92
N HIS A 3 53.13 36.43 34.60
CA HIS A 3 51.99 36.40 33.67
C HIS A 3 51.59 34.92 33.41
N ARG A 4 50.41 34.51 33.84
CA ARG A 4 49.78 33.27 33.43
C ARG A 4 48.94 33.50 32.17
N LEU A 5 49.33 32.86 31.09
CA LEU A 5 48.57 32.76 29.85
C LEU A 5 47.51 31.63 30.04
N LEU A 6 46.23 32.00 29.98
CA LEU A 6 45.14 31.04 29.84
C LEU A 6 44.96 30.70 28.34
N ALA A 7 45.22 29.46 28.01
CA ALA A 7 44.89 28.93 26.68
C ALA A 7 43.45 28.40 26.72
N GLY A 8 42.52 29.08 26.06
CA GLY A 8 41.15 28.62 25.86
C GLY A 8 41.09 27.61 24.74
N ALA A 9 40.76 26.37 25.03
CA ALA A 9 40.48 25.34 24.05
C ALA A 9 39.03 25.50 23.53
N LEU A 10 38.85 25.92 22.30
CA LEU A 10 37.58 25.85 21.57
C LEU A 10 37.28 24.37 21.20
N LEU A 11 36.32 23.74 21.86
CA LEU A 11 35.73 22.49 21.38
C LEU A 11 34.79 22.80 20.22
N ALA A 12 35.22 22.52 19.01
CA ALA A 12 34.33 22.49 17.85
C ALA A 12 33.50 21.22 17.91
N LEU A 13 32.23 21.30 18.35
CA LEU A 13 31.24 20.24 18.14
C LEU A 13 30.94 20.10 16.64
N GLY A 14 31.59 19.16 16.00
CA GLY A 14 31.24 18.72 14.67
C GLY A 14 29.88 18.03 14.70
N MET A 15 28.82 18.70 14.23
CA MET A 15 27.58 18.04 13.87
C MET A 15 27.88 17.09 12.72
N ALA A 16 28.06 15.81 13.03
CA ALA A 16 28.06 14.77 12.01
C ALA A 16 26.63 14.72 11.44
N CYS A 17 26.43 15.33 10.28
CA CYS A 17 25.25 15.08 9.46
C CYS A 17 25.27 13.58 9.13
N ALA A 18 24.46 12.79 9.80
CA ALA A 18 24.23 11.41 9.44
C ALA A 18 23.75 11.40 7.99
N GLN A 19 24.62 11.10 7.05
CA GLN A 19 24.22 10.91 5.66
C GLN A 19 23.24 9.74 5.62
N ALA A 20 22.03 9.99 5.09
CA ALA A 20 21.06 8.93 4.86
C ALA A 20 21.73 7.85 4.00
N GLN A 21 21.76 6.63 4.52
CA GLN A 21 22.30 5.47 3.81
C GLN A 21 21.29 4.98 2.78
N SER A 22 21.78 4.43 1.66
CA SER A 22 20.91 3.70 0.73
C SER A 22 20.36 2.46 1.41
N PHE A 23 19.08 2.16 1.18
CA PHE A 23 18.44 0.94 1.64
C PHE A 23 17.47 0.44 0.58
N SER A 24 17.02 -0.81 0.71
CA SER A 24 16.01 -1.37 -0.18
C SER A 24 14.82 -1.90 0.63
N PHE A 25 13.64 -1.92 0.02
CA PHE A 25 12.45 -2.58 0.51
C PHE A 25 11.79 -3.42 -0.58
N GLY A 26 10.97 -4.38 -0.21
CA GLY A 26 10.24 -5.27 -1.12
C GLY A 26 8.78 -4.88 -1.24
N LEU A 27 8.19 -5.13 -2.42
CA LEU A 27 6.77 -4.95 -2.71
C LEU A 27 6.25 -6.20 -3.38
N TRP A 28 5.09 -6.71 -2.96
CA TRP A 28 4.45 -7.90 -3.48
C TRP A 28 3.03 -8.00 -2.93
N GLY A 29 2.12 -8.60 -3.71
CA GLY A 29 0.72 -8.80 -3.35
C GLY A 29 0.00 -9.62 -4.41
N ASP A 30 -1.33 -9.67 -4.41
CA ASP A 30 -2.17 -10.38 -5.38
C ASP A 30 -1.74 -11.85 -5.56
N MET A 31 -1.31 -12.49 -4.47
CA MET A 31 -0.84 -13.88 -4.38
C MET A 31 -0.66 -14.28 -2.90
N PRO A 32 -0.81 -15.58 -2.51
CA PRO A 32 -1.15 -16.73 -3.32
C PRO A 32 -2.64 -16.79 -3.63
N TYR A 33 -2.99 -17.25 -4.84
CA TYR A 33 -4.39 -17.38 -5.22
C TYR A 33 -4.91 -18.83 -5.11
N GLN A 34 -4.19 -19.68 -4.40
CA GLN A 34 -4.53 -21.09 -4.18
C GLN A 34 -4.84 -21.85 -5.49
N LYS A 35 -4.15 -21.47 -6.56
CA LYS A 35 -4.23 -22.11 -7.86
C LYS A 35 -3.11 -23.13 -8.01
N ALA A 36 -3.40 -24.26 -8.64
CA ALA A 36 -2.42 -25.35 -8.83
C ALA A 36 -1.11 -24.88 -9.53
N GLY A 37 -1.15 -23.80 -10.33
CA GLY A 37 0.00 -23.21 -10.98
C GLY A 37 0.79 -22.22 -10.12
N ASP A 38 0.20 -21.68 -9.05
CA ASP A 38 0.80 -20.62 -8.21
C ASP A 38 1.39 -21.21 -6.91
N ASP A 39 0.65 -22.08 -6.24
CA ASP A 39 1.03 -22.62 -4.94
C ASP A 39 2.45 -23.23 -4.90
N PRO A 40 2.89 -23.99 -5.90
CA PRO A 40 4.26 -24.52 -5.92
C PRO A 40 5.36 -23.45 -6.00
N LYS A 41 5.02 -22.23 -6.45
CA LYS A 41 5.97 -21.13 -6.64
C LYS A 41 6.14 -20.25 -5.39
N ILE A 42 5.15 -20.25 -4.48
CA ILE A 42 5.18 -19.42 -3.27
C ILE A 42 6.40 -19.69 -2.39
N PRO A 43 6.81 -20.94 -2.12
CA PRO A 43 8.05 -21.20 -1.36
C PRO A 43 9.30 -20.58 -1.98
N ALA A 44 9.41 -20.57 -3.31
CA ALA A 44 10.53 -19.94 -4.02
C ALA A 44 10.48 -18.41 -3.89
N LEU A 45 9.28 -17.79 -3.96
CA LEU A 45 9.07 -16.37 -3.70
C LEU A 45 9.53 -15.98 -2.30
N LEU A 46 9.02 -16.66 -1.26
CA LEU A 46 9.35 -16.37 0.14
C LEU A 46 10.85 -16.56 0.41
N LYS A 47 11.47 -17.59 -0.19
CA LYS A 47 12.91 -17.80 -0.12
C LYS A 47 13.68 -16.65 -0.76
N SER A 48 13.26 -16.18 -1.96
CA SER A 48 13.87 -15.05 -2.65
C SER A 48 13.81 -13.77 -1.80
N ILE A 49 12.64 -13.43 -1.23
CA ILE A 49 12.47 -12.30 -0.33
C ILE A 49 13.36 -12.45 0.92
N ASN A 50 13.40 -13.65 1.52
CA ASN A 50 14.18 -13.92 2.72
C ASN A 50 15.69 -13.82 2.51
N GLN A 51 16.19 -14.12 1.30
CA GLN A 51 17.59 -14.05 0.94
C GLN A 51 18.05 -12.67 0.48
N SER A 52 17.09 -11.78 0.16
CA SER A 52 17.40 -10.43 -0.29
C SER A 52 17.88 -9.53 0.85
N ASP A 53 18.63 -8.48 0.48
CA ASP A 53 19.06 -7.43 1.41
C ASP A 53 18.08 -6.25 1.41
N ILE A 54 16.84 -6.51 1.85
CA ILE A 54 15.82 -5.49 2.06
C ILE A 54 15.63 -5.23 3.56
N ALA A 55 15.24 -4.02 3.94
CA ALA A 55 14.95 -3.67 5.33
C ALA A 55 13.63 -4.28 5.81
N PHE A 56 12.61 -4.26 4.96
CA PHE A 56 11.26 -4.77 5.17
C PHE A 56 10.59 -5.03 3.81
N SER A 57 9.40 -5.63 3.82
CA SER A 57 8.53 -5.66 2.65
C SER A 57 7.14 -5.13 2.97
N ILE A 58 6.42 -4.69 1.94
CA ILE A 58 5.01 -4.32 2.01
C ILE A 58 4.26 -5.28 1.09
N TYR A 59 3.19 -5.84 1.62
CA TYR A 59 2.25 -6.68 0.90
C TYR A 59 1.02 -5.84 0.55
N ASP A 60 0.76 -5.63 -0.72
CA ASP A 60 -0.18 -4.64 -1.23
C ASP A 60 -1.58 -5.18 -1.56
N GLY A 61 -1.97 -6.27 -0.89
CA GLY A 61 -3.36 -6.73 -0.89
C GLY A 61 -3.58 -8.08 -1.58
N ASP A 62 -4.80 -8.58 -1.46
CA ASP A 62 -5.31 -9.78 -2.09
C ASP A 62 -4.63 -11.08 -1.66
N ILE A 63 -4.91 -11.48 -0.40
CA ILE A 63 -4.43 -12.76 0.17
C ILE A 63 -5.15 -13.99 -0.41
N LYS A 64 -6.10 -13.81 -1.30
CA LYS A 64 -6.86 -14.84 -2.04
C LYS A 64 -7.33 -14.28 -3.39
N ASP A 65 -7.73 -15.15 -4.30
CA ASP A 65 -8.33 -14.74 -5.57
C ASP A 65 -9.79 -14.26 -5.43
N GLY A 66 -10.30 -13.58 -6.44
CA GLY A 66 -11.67 -13.06 -6.50
C GLY A 66 -12.77 -14.14 -6.60
N SER A 67 -12.45 -15.44 -6.51
CA SER A 67 -13.41 -16.55 -6.63
C SER A 67 -13.33 -17.58 -5.49
N SER A 68 -12.36 -17.47 -4.58
CA SER A 68 -12.25 -18.31 -3.38
C SER A 68 -13.16 -17.79 -2.27
N LYS A 69 -13.65 -18.70 -1.40
CA LYS A 69 -14.49 -18.35 -0.27
C LYS A 69 -13.72 -17.54 0.77
N CYS A 70 -14.36 -16.52 1.34
CA CYS A 70 -13.80 -15.67 2.40
C CYS A 70 -13.94 -16.32 3.79
N THR A 71 -13.45 -17.56 3.95
CA THR A 71 -13.45 -18.25 5.25
C THR A 71 -12.39 -17.71 6.19
N ASP A 72 -12.53 -17.95 7.49
CA ASP A 72 -11.54 -17.54 8.49
C ASP A 72 -10.14 -18.14 8.23
N ASP A 73 -10.10 -19.34 7.64
CA ASP A 73 -8.85 -20.06 7.31
C ASP A 73 -7.98 -19.29 6.30
N ILE A 74 -8.56 -18.46 5.43
CA ILE A 74 -7.79 -17.64 4.48
C ILE A 74 -6.86 -16.68 5.21
N TYR A 75 -7.41 -15.98 6.23
CA TYR A 75 -6.61 -15.03 7.02
C TYR A 75 -5.57 -15.76 7.88
N ALA A 76 -5.90 -16.92 8.44
CA ALA A 76 -4.98 -17.73 9.20
C ALA A 76 -3.82 -18.24 8.32
N SER A 77 -4.12 -18.65 7.08
CA SER A 77 -3.13 -19.08 6.09
C SER A 77 -2.20 -17.93 5.70
N ALA A 78 -2.75 -16.73 5.47
CA ALA A 78 -1.96 -15.55 5.18
C ALA A 78 -1.02 -15.18 6.35
N LEU A 79 -1.51 -15.21 7.59
CA LEU A 79 -0.67 -14.99 8.77
C LEU A 79 0.46 -16.03 8.88
N THR A 80 0.17 -17.29 8.57
CA THR A 80 1.17 -18.37 8.53
C THR A 80 2.24 -18.04 7.48
N MET A 81 1.84 -17.69 6.26
CA MET A 81 2.76 -17.28 5.18
C MET A 81 3.63 -16.09 5.60
N PHE A 82 3.04 -15.03 6.16
CA PHE A 82 3.82 -13.88 6.63
C PHE A 82 4.79 -14.24 7.76
N SER A 83 4.44 -15.21 8.61
CA SER A 83 5.30 -15.70 9.68
C SER A 83 6.56 -16.42 9.19
N GLU A 84 6.63 -16.85 7.93
CA GLU A 84 7.82 -17.45 7.32
C GLU A 84 8.86 -16.38 6.92
N LEU A 85 8.44 -15.14 6.75
CA LEU A 85 9.33 -14.04 6.39
C LEU A 85 10.16 -13.56 7.57
N ARG A 86 11.49 -13.49 7.36
CA ARG A 86 12.46 -13.13 8.41
C ARG A 86 12.41 -11.66 8.78
N LYS A 87 12.02 -10.80 7.82
CA LYS A 87 12.00 -9.33 7.95
C LYS A 87 10.59 -8.82 8.18
N PRO A 88 10.42 -7.59 8.64
CA PRO A 88 9.10 -6.99 8.82
C PRO A 88 8.28 -7.03 7.52
N VAL A 89 6.98 -7.31 7.65
CA VAL A 89 6.00 -7.26 6.57
C VAL A 89 4.89 -6.30 6.98
N VAL A 90 4.66 -5.27 6.20
CA VAL A 90 3.50 -4.38 6.35
C VAL A 90 2.42 -4.89 5.42
N TYR A 91 1.25 -5.16 5.97
CA TYR A 91 0.10 -5.67 5.21
C TYR A 91 -0.86 -4.55 4.86
N VAL A 92 -1.36 -4.56 3.63
CA VAL A 92 -2.42 -3.69 3.12
C VAL A 92 -3.59 -4.57 2.70
N PRO A 93 -4.84 -4.26 3.06
CA PRO A 93 -6.01 -5.00 2.57
C PRO A 93 -6.27 -4.77 1.08
N GLY A 94 -6.63 -5.83 0.36
CA GLY A 94 -7.22 -5.76 -0.98
C GLY A 94 -8.74 -5.92 -0.96
N ASP A 95 -9.36 -6.02 -2.13
CA ASP A 95 -10.82 -6.18 -2.24
C ASP A 95 -11.25 -7.64 -2.06
N ASN A 96 -10.42 -8.57 -2.47
CA ASN A 96 -10.76 -9.99 -2.45
C ASN A 96 -10.98 -10.55 -1.04
N GLU A 97 -10.35 -9.99 -0.02
CA GLU A 97 -10.50 -10.47 1.35
C GLU A 97 -11.61 -9.78 2.15
N TRP A 98 -12.32 -8.78 1.58
CA TRP A 98 -13.46 -8.22 2.31
C TRP A 98 -14.57 -7.64 1.41
N THR A 99 -14.33 -6.68 0.51
CA THR A 99 -15.40 -6.09 -0.31
C THR A 99 -16.09 -7.13 -1.16
N ASP A 100 -15.33 -8.01 -1.82
CA ASP A 100 -15.80 -9.00 -2.77
C ASP A 100 -16.40 -10.25 -2.12
N CYS A 101 -16.27 -10.37 -0.82
CA CYS A 101 -16.79 -11.53 -0.08
C CYS A 101 -18.32 -11.70 -0.19
N HIS A 102 -19.03 -10.65 -0.59
CA HIS A 102 -20.48 -10.70 -0.86
C HIS A 102 -20.86 -11.54 -2.08
N ARG A 103 -19.90 -11.78 -3.00
CA ARG A 103 -20.15 -12.56 -4.22
C ARG A 103 -20.53 -14.00 -3.88
N LEU A 104 -21.48 -14.57 -4.62
CA LEU A 104 -21.96 -15.92 -4.35
C LEU A 104 -20.87 -16.98 -4.44
N ASN A 105 -19.95 -16.85 -5.40
CA ASN A 105 -18.78 -17.73 -5.53
C ASN A 105 -17.75 -17.55 -4.40
N ASN A 106 -17.74 -16.39 -3.75
CA ASN A 106 -16.88 -16.11 -2.58
C ASN A 106 -17.53 -16.50 -1.24
N GLY A 107 -18.71 -17.10 -1.29
CA GLY A 107 -19.44 -17.63 -0.14
C GLY A 107 -20.55 -16.71 0.36
N GLY A 108 -20.77 -15.54 -0.23
CA GLY A 108 -21.90 -14.65 0.09
C GLY A 108 -21.82 -14.05 1.50
N TYR A 109 -20.62 -13.74 1.97
CA TYR A 109 -20.41 -13.12 3.29
C TYR A 109 -20.81 -11.64 3.27
N ASP A 110 -21.06 -11.08 4.43
CA ASP A 110 -21.14 -9.63 4.59
C ASP A 110 -19.72 -9.02 4.53
N GLY A 111 -19.47 -8.14 3.55
CA GLY A 111 -18.16 -7.50 3.38
C GLY A 111 -17.73 -6.68 4.59
N LEU A 112 -18.67 -6.03 5.30
CA LEU A 112 -18.34 -5.24 6.50
C LEU A 112 -18.04 -6.12 7.71
N GLU A 113 -18.68 -7.28 7.81
CA GLU A 113 -18.32 -8.28 8.81
C GLU A 113 -16.92 -8.82 8.53
N ARG A 114 -16.59 -9.13 7.26
CA ARG A 114 -15.23 -9.56 6.88
C ARG A 114 -14.19 -8.47 7.15
N LEU A 115 -14.49 -7.21 6.88
CA LEU A 115 -13.60 -6.11 7.23
C LEU A 115 -13.36 -6.01 8.76
N ALA A 116 -14.39 -6.18 9.56
CA ALA A 116 -14.24 -6.20 11.02
C ALA A 116 -13.37 -7.38 11.49
N TYR A 117 -13.58 -8.57 10.90
CA TYR A 117 -12.78 -9.76 11.17
C TYR A 117 -11.31 -9.56 10.74
N LEU A 118 -11.08 -9.01 9.56
CA LEU A 118 -9.76 -8.66 9.03
C LEU A 118 -9.02 -7.71 9.99
N ARG A 119 -9.66 -6.61 10.42
CA ARG A 119 -9.08 -5.64 11.37
C ARG A 119 -8.62 -6.31 12.65
N LYS A 120 -9.47 -7.18 13.22
CA LYS A 120 -9.15 -7.93 14.44
C LYS A 120 -7.98 -8.92 14.24
N THR A 121 -7.95 -9.59 13.10
CA THR A 121 -7.04 -10.72 12.84
C THR A 121 -5.69 -10.25 12.33
N MET A 122 -5.69 -9.30 11.37
CA MET A 122 -4.45 -8.86 10.70
C MET A 122 -3.75 -7.72 11.42
N PHE A 123 -4.47 -6.98 12.30
CA PHE A 123 -3.94 -5.82 13.03
C PHE A 123 -4.13 -5.95 14.55
N PRO A 124 -3.67 -7.07 15.17
CA PRO A 124 -3.85 -7.29 16.61
C PRO A 124 -2.89 -6.47 17.49
N THR A 125 -1.87 -5.86 16.91
CA THR A 125 -0.85 -5.07 17.59
C THR A 125 -0.45 -3.85 16.76
N THR A 126 0.27 -2.91 17.38
CA THR A 126 0.83 -1.74 16.67
C THR A 126 2.15 -2.06 15.95
N ARG A 127 2.36 -3.31 15.56
CA ARG A 127 3.59 -3.77 14.92
C ARG A 127 3.28 -4.47 13.59
N SER A 128 4.23 -4.39 12.68
CA SER A 128 4.18 -5.14 11.42
C SER A 128 4.21 -6.66 11.68
N LEU A 129 3.82 -7.42 10.68
CA LEU A 129 3.95 -8.87 10.61
C LEU A 129 5.41 -9.29 10.33
N GLY A 130 5.65 -10.61 10.17
CA GLY A 130 6.97 -11.20 9.97
C GLY A 130 7.64 -11.63 11.28
N LYS A 131 8.73 -12.44 11.18
CA LYS A 131 9.49 -12.90 12.36
C LYS A 131 10.16 -11.76 13.12
N ARG A 132 10.69 -10.78 12.40
CA ARG A 132 11.06 -9.48 12.96
C ARG A 132 9.91 -8.53 12.67
N SER A 133 9.62 -7.66 13.61
CA SER A 133 8.56 -6.67 13.43
C SER A 133 9.09 -5.27 13.74
N MET A 134 8.48 -4.27 13.13
CA MET A 134 8.74 -2.85 13.40
C MET A 134 7.49 -2.16 13.92
N ALA A 135 7.65 -1.07 14.64
CA ALA A 135 6.54 -0.25 15.13
C ALA A 135 5.88 0.48 13.96
N LEU A 136 4.55 0.51 13.98
CA LEU A 136 3.71 1.24 13.03
C LEU A 136 2.84 2.24 13.79
N VAL A 137 2.59 3.39 13.18
CA VAL A 137 1.55 4.31 13.60
C VAL A 137 0.29 3.92 12.86
N HIS A 138 -0.79 3.69 13.57
CA HIS A 138 -2.09 3.38 13.01
C HIS A 138 -2.96 4.64 12.99
N GLN A 139 -3.87 4.75 12.01
CA GLN A 139 -4.78 5.88 11.94
C GLN A 139 -5.76 5.93 13.12
N ALA A 140 -6.10 4.77 13.67
CA ALA A 140 -6.99 4.63 14.82
C ALA A 140 -6.41 3.65 15.85
N PRO A 141 -6.90 3.66 17.10
CA PRO A 141 -6.55 2.65 18.10
C PRO A 141 -6.86 1.23 17.65
N LEU A 142 -6.17 0.25 18.25
CA LEU A 142 -6.43 -1.17 17.99
C LEU A 142 -7.90 -1.54 18.28
N GLY A 143 -8.50 -2.27 17.35
CA GLY A 143 -9.91 -2.67 17.42
C GLY A 143 -10.90 -1.66 16.85
N GLU A 144 -10.46 -0.45 16.52
CA GLU A 144 -11.31 0.59 15.96
C GLU A 144 -11.27 0.60 14.41
N LYS A 145 -12.21 1.34 13.79
CA LYS A 145 -12.23 1.56 12.34
C LYS A 145 -10.94 2.26 11.90
N PHE A 146 -10.45 1.90 10.71
CA PHE A 146 -9.24 2.45 10.07
C PHE A 146 -7.91 2.11 10.74
N VAL A 147 -7.90 1.15 11.69
CA VAL A 147 -6.67 0.60 12.28
C VAL A 147 -5.73 -0.01 11.22
N GLU A 148 -6.28 -0.44 10.11
CA GLU A 148 -5.56 -1.01 8.96
C GLU A 148 -4.72 0.01 8.19
N ASN A 149 -5.01 1.29 8.30
CA ASN A 149 -4.19 2.34 7.72
C ASN A 149 -2.96 2.59 8.61
N THR A 150 -1.77 2.43 8.05
CA THR A 150 -0.54 2.52 8.83
C THR A 150 0.47 3.51 8.25
N ARG A 151 1.35 4.05 9.09
CA ARG A 151 2.42 4.97 8.69
C ARG A 151 3.68 4.71 9.51
N PHE A 152 4.83 4.89 8.87
CA PHE A 152 6.14 4.86 9.51
C PHE A 152 7.15 5.67 8.70
N ALA A 153 8.28 5.98 9.31
CA ALA A 153 9.39 6.60 8.61
C ALA A 153 10.63 5.70 8.68
N HIS A 154 11.37 5.62 7.58
CA HIS A 154 12.62 4.88 7.51
C HIS A 154 13.65 5.64 6.67
N GLN A 155 14.80 5.97 7.27
CA GLN A 155 15.94 6.63 6.61
C GLN A 155 15.57 7.80 5.69
N GLY A 156 14.73 8.73 6.17
CA GLY A 156 14.39 9.95 5.44
C GLY A 156 13.26 9.78 4.40
N ILE A 157 12.58 8.64 4.39
CA ILE A 157 11.38 8.39 3.61
C ILE A 157 10.20 8.14 4.56
N VAL A 158 9.04 8.69 4.24
CA VAL A 158 7.77 8.38 4.91
C VAL A 158 7.01 7.35 4.08
N PHE A 159 6.42 6.38 4.75
CA PHE A 159 5.58 5.33 4.17
C PHE A 159 4.19 5.43 4.77
N ALA A 160 3.16 5.39 3.95
CA ALA A 160 1.77 5.32 4.37
C ALA A 160 1.03 4.26 3.57
N THR A 161 0.35 3.38 4.28
CA THR A 161 -0.52 2.37 3.70
C THR A 161 -1.98 2.72 3.95
N LEU A 162 -2.84 2.40 2.99
CA LEU A 162 -4.25 2.77 3.03
C LEU A 162 -5.12 1.60 2.56
N ASN A 163 -6.23 1.38 3.26
CA ASN A 163 -7.28 0.50 2.78
C ASN A 163 -8.08 1.22 1.69
N LEU A 164 -7.56 1.18 0.47
CA LEU A 164 -8.20 1.64 -0.75
C LEU A 164 -8.27 0.44 -1.69
N PRO A 165 -9.29 -0.41 -1.56
CA PRO A 165 -9.39 -1.69 -2.26
C PRO A 165 -9.90 -1.52 -3.69
N GLY A 166 -9.69 -2.53 -4.53
CA GLY A 166 -10.37 -2.72 -5.81
C GLY A 166 -11.90 -2.63 -5.70
N SER A 167 -12.61 -3.13 -6.70
CA SER A 167 -14.08 -3.17 -6.69
C SER A 167 -14.73 -1.82 -6.37
N ASN A 168 -14.25 -0.77 -7.09
CA ASN A 168 -14.73 0.61 -6.97
C ASN A 168 -14.67 1.17 -5.54
N ASN A 169 -13.66 0.77 -4.77
CA ASN A 169 -13.49 1.24 -3.38
C ASN A 169 -14.72 0.94 -2.48
N ASN A 170 -15.37 -0.23 -2.68
CA ASN A 170 -16.63 -0.61 -2.01
C ASN A 170 -17.84 0.30 -2.31
N LYS A 171 -17.73 1.23 -3.25
CA LYS A 171 -18.82 2.11 -3.67
C LYS A 171 -19.76 1.38 -4.62
N ILE A 172 -21.02 1.26 -4.23
CA ILE A 172 -22.09 0.65 -5.00
C ILE A 172 -22.81 1.73 -5.82
N LEU A 173 -22.91 1.52 -7.13
CA LEU A 173 -23.42 2.52 -8.07
C LEU A 173 -24.94 2.53 -8.14
N ASP A 174 -25.55 1.34 -8.20
CA ASP A 174 -26.99 1.17 -8.37
C ASP A 174 -27.47 -0.19 -7.82
N GLU A 175 -28.76 -0.48 -7.96
CA GLU A 175 -29.37 -1.72 -7.51
C GLU A 175 -28.79 -2.96 -8.22
N LYS A 176 -28.44 -2.84 -9.50
CA LYS A 176 -27.83 -3.93 -10.26
C LYS A 176 -26.46 -4.26 -9.73
N ASP A 177 -25.65 -3.26 -9.45
CA ASP A 177 -24.32 -3.42 -8.84
C ASP A 177 -24.43 -4.03 -7.42
N CYS A 178 -25.46 -3.64 -6.67
CA CYS A 178 -25.76 -4.23 -5.37
C CYS A 178 -26.02 -5.75 -5.43
N THR A 179 -26.84 -6.19 -6.38
CA THR A 179 -27.45 -7.53 -6.38
C THR A 179 -26.84 -8.52 -7.38
N ASN A 180 -26.08 -8.03 -8.39
CA ASN A 180 -25.54 -8.89 -9.43
C ASN A 180 -24.52 -9.89 -8.89
N LYS A 181 -24.87 -11.21 -8.97
CA LYS A 181 -24.05 -12.31 -8.43
C LYS A 181 -23.67 -12.15 -6.96
N SER A 182 -24.47 -11.43 -6.21
CA SER A 182 -24.24 -10.99 -4.84
C SER A 182 -25.26 -11.59 -3.89
N ALA A 183 -24.85 -11.86 -2.65
CA ALA A 183 -25.76 -12.22 -1.56
C ALA A 183 -26.21 -10.99 -0.74
N ARG A 184 -25.81 -9.78 -1.12
CA ARG A 184 -26.17 -8.55 -0.37
C ARG A 184 -27.67 -8.31 -0.36
N THR A 185 -28.16 -7.84 0.78
CA THR A 185 -29.46 -7.19 0.90
C THR A 185 -29.34 -5.70 0.59
N ALA A 186 -30.47 -5.02 0.33
CA ALA A 186 -30.49 -3.57 0.14
C ALA A 186 -29.86 -2.83 1.34
N ALA A 187 -30.16 -3.25 2.57
CA ALA A 187 -29.56 -2.67 3.78
C ALA A 187 -28.03 -2.82 3.84
N GLN A 188 -27.49 -3.96 3.38
CA GLN A 188 -26.04 -4.15 3.31
C GLN A 188 -25.40 -3.26 2.23
N CYS A 189 -26.09 -3.00 1.13
CA CYS A 189 -25.62 -2.08 0.11
C CYS A 189 -25.59 -0.62 0.59
N GLU A 190 -26.61 -0.19 1.32
CA GLU A 190 -26.63 1.12 2.00
C GLU A 190 -25.48 1.23 3.02
N ALA A 191 -25.28 0.19 3.83
CA ALA A 191 -24.18 0.15 4.79
C ALA A 191 -22.79 0.19 4.12
N SER A 192 -22.62 -0.50 2.98
CA SER A 192 -21.39 -0.46 2.19
C SER A 192 -21.10 0.95 1.65
N ASN A 193 -22.13 1.65 1.13
CA ASN A 193 -21.96 3.03 0.68
C ASN A 193 -21.66 3.99 1.84
N ALA A 194 -22.26 3.79 3.00
CA ALA A 194 -21.95 4.58 4.19
C ALA A 194 -20.50 4.35 4.66
N GLU A 195 -20.04 3.09 4.64
CA GLU A 195 -18.65 2.73 4.94
C GLU A 195 -17.68 3.38 3.94
N TYR A 196 -17.98 3.28 2.63
CA TYR A 196 -17.20 3.92 1.59
C TYR A 196 -16.99 5.41 1.87
N VAL A 197 -18.06 6.17 2.14
CA VAL A 197 -17.99 7.61 2.39
C VAL A 197 -17.12 7.92 3.62
N GLU A 198 -17.32 7.14 4.70
CA GLU A 198 -16.57 7.34 5.96
C GLU A 198 -15.07 7.02 5.75
N ARG A 199 -14.75 5.90 5.09
CA ARG A 199 -13.37 5.46 4.85
C ARG A 199 -12.66 6.33 3.82
N ASP A 200 -13.32 6.77 2.76
CA ASP A 200 -12.71 7.66 1.78
C ASP A 200 -12.27 8.99 2.45
N ALA A 201 -13.14 9.57 3.28
CA ALA A 201 -12.79 10.75 4.06
C ALA A 201 -11.65 10.50 5.06
N ALA A 202 -11.59 9.31 5.68
CA ALA A 202 -10.51 8.92 6.56
C ALA A 202 -9.19 8.73 5.79
N ASN A 203 -9.23 8.07 4.63
CA ASN A 203 -8.07 7.87 3.77
C ASN A 203 -7.49 9.19 3.27
N VAL A 204 -8.33 10.13 2.85
CA VAL A 204 -7.87 11.48 2.44
C VAL A 204 -7.13 12.16 3.60
N ARG A 205 -7.70 12.17 4.81
CA ARG A 205 -7.03 12.75 5.99
C ARG A 205 -5.69 12.06 6.28
N TRP A 206 -5.67 10.72 6.24
CA TRP A 206 -4.45 9.96 6.52
C TRP A 206 -3.33 10.21 5.52
N MET A 207 -3.68 10.30 4.25
CA MET A 207 -2.77 10.68 3.17
C MET A 207 -2.24 12.09 3.37
N GLN A 208 -3.11 13.07 3.68
CA GLN A 208 -2.70 14.44 3.97
C GLN A 208 -1.76 14.54 5.17
N GLU A 209 -2.03 13.78 6.24
CA GLU A 209 -1.14 13.67 7.40
C GLU A 209 0.22 13.05 7.02
N ALA A 210 0.26 12.08 6.09
CA ALA A 210 1.51 11.51 5.62
C ALA A 210 2.34 12.54 4.84
N PHE A 211 1.72 13.36 4.00
CA PHE A 211 2.40 14.48 3.34
C PHE A 211 2.88 15.53 4.34
N ALA A 212 2.07 15.88 5.34
CA ALA A 212 2.45 16.83 6.39
C ALA A 212 3.64 16.30 7.22
N ASP A 213 3.64 15.00 7.58
CA ASP A 213 4.76 14.36 8.27
C ASP A 213 6.03 14.37 7.40
N ALA A 214 5.90 14.07 6.10
CA ALA A 214 7.01 14.13 5.16
C ALA A 214 7.59 15.55 5.02
N LYS A 215 6.73 16.56 4.93
CA LYS A 215 7.14 17.98 4.89
C LYS A 215 7.87 18.39 6.18
N THR A 216 7.33 18.02 7.35
CA THR A 216 7.90 18.32 8.67
C THR A 216 9.28 17.68 8.85
N ARG A 217 9.43 16.42 8.44
CA ARG A 217 10.71 15.68 8.47
C ARG A 217 11.69 16.12 7.38
N LYS A 218 11.29 16.97 6.45
CA LYS A 218 12.05 17.27 5.23
C LYS A 218 12.42 15.99 4.48
N ALA A 219 11.49 15.05 4.45
CA ALA A 219 11.68 13.77 3.79
C ALA A 219 11.89 13.98 2.29
N ARG A 220 12.81 13.23 1.70
CA ARG A 220 13.10 13.30 0.27
C ARG A 220 12.06 12.54 -0.57
N GLY A 221 11.33 11.64 0.04
CA GLY A 221 10.27 10.87 -0.62
C GLY A 221 9.17 10.45 0.34
N LEU A 222 8.02 10.19 -0.27
CA LEU A 222 6.84 9.60 0.32
C LEU A 222 6.44 8.39 -0.52
N VAL A 223 6.14 7.26 0.14
CA VAL A 223 5.60 6.06 -0.50
C VAL A 223 4.16 5.91 -0.02
N LEU A 224 3.20 5.94 -0.94
CA LEU A 224 1.80 5.64 -0.71
C LEU A 224 1.51 4.25 -1.26
N VAL A 225 0.95 3.36 -0.44
CA VAL A 225 0.64 1.98 -0.85
C VAL A 225 -0.82 1.67 -0.57
N PHE A 226 -1.52 1.20 -1.58
CA PHE A 226 -2.88 0.67 -1.48
C PHE A 226 -3.06 -0.43 -2.55
N GLN A 227 -4.20 -1.13 -2.58
CA GLN A 227 -4.33 -2.27 -3.49
C GLN A 227 -4.91 -1.87 -4.85
N ALA A 228 -5.94 -1.02 -4.91
CA ALA A 228 -6.74 -0.75 -6.11
C ALA A 228 -5.97 -0.18 -7.31
N ASP A 229 -6.39 -0.50 -8.51
CA ASP A 229 -6.14 0.32 -9.70
C ASP A 229 -7.27 1.37 -9.84
N PRO A 230 -7.00 2.66 -9.63
CA PRO A 230 -8.03 3.69 -9.71
C PRO A 230 -8.34 4.17 -11.15
N GLY A 231 -8.00 3.38 -12.17
CA GLY A 231 -8.20 3.72 -13.57
C GLY A 231 -7.02 4.47 -14.19
N PHE A 232 -5.81 3.98 -13.94
CA PHE A 232 -4.59 4.57 -14.51
C PHE A 232 -4.26 4.10 -15.93
N ASP A 233 -4.93 3.09 -16.43
CA ASP A 233 -4.57 2.44 -17.68
C ASP A 233 -5.14 3.17 -18.90
N LEU A 234 -4.74 4.45 -19.03
CA LEU A 234 -4.87 5.19 -20.27
C LEU A 234 -3.57 5.03 -21.06
N PRO A 235 -3.55 4.23 -22.13
CA PRO A 235 -2.60 4.49 -23.19
C PRO A 235 -2.90 5.89 -23.76
N GLU A 236 -1.87 6.69 -24.00
CA GLU A 236 -1.99 8.02 -24.66
C GLU A 236 -2.77 7.97 -26.00
N THR A 237 -3.04 6.77 -26.50
CA THR A 237 -3.71 6.48 -27.76
C THR A 237 -5.17 6.07 -27.61
N GLU A 238 -5.71 5.96 -26.40
CA GLU A 238 -7.11 5.60 -26.18
C GLU A 238 -8.00 6.84 -26.09
N ASP A 239 -9.14 6.81 -26.79
CA ASP A 239 -10.11 7.89 -26.81
C ASP A 239 -10.91 8.03 -25.50
N LYS A 240 -10.66 7.16 -24.51
CA LYS A 240 -11.43 7.09 -23.25
C LYS A 240 -10.54 7.30 -22.04
N ASP A 241 -10.89 8.28 -21.24
CA ASP A 241 -10.34 8.47 -19.90
C ASP A 241 -10.94 7.44 -18.92
N GLU A 242 -10.21 6.38 -18.59
CA GLU A 242 -10.68 5.31 -17.71
C GLU A 242 -10.95 5.83 -16.28
N SER A 243 -10.27 6.88 -15.84
CA SER A 243 -10.53 7.52 -14.55
C SER A 243 -11.94 8.12 -14.45
N GLN A 244 -12.60 8.33 -15.60
CA GLN A 244 -13.99 8.80 -15.67
C GLN A 244 -15.01 7.66 -15.75
N ALA A 245 -14.58 6.41 -15.86
CA ALA A 245 -15.49 5.26 -15.87
C ALA A 245 -16.29 5.20 -14.56
N PRO A 246 -17.58 4.82 -14.59
CA PRO A 246 -18.39 4.68 -13.37
C PRO A 246 -17.77 3.72 -12.37
N GLY A 247 -17.20 2.60 -12.83
CA GLY A 247 -16.59 1.56 -12.01
C GLY A 247 -15.32 1.97 -11.23
N VAL A 248 -14.79 3.17 -11.48
CA VAL A 248 -13.66 3.75 -10.73
C VAL A 248 -14.03 5.07 -10.03
N SER A 249 -15.32 5.42 -10.02
CA SER A 249 -15.79 6.66 -9.43
C SER A 249 -15.56 6.76 -7.91
N GLY A 250 -15.32 5.62 -7.25
CA GLY A 250 -15.00 5.54 -5.83
C GLY A 250 -13.60 6.04 -5.47
N TYR A 251 -12.72 6.27 -6.45
CA TYR A 251 -11.35 6.73 -6.22
C TYR A 251 -11.15 8.22 -6.49
N ARG A 252 -12.07 8.87 -7.20
CA ARG A 252 -11.87 10.23 -7.73
C ARG A 252 -11.55 11.27 -6.66
N ASN A 253 -12.25 11.21 -5.53
CA ASN A 253 -12.01 12.15 -4.42
C ASN A 253 -10.60 11.95 -3.86
N PHE A 254 -10.21 10.71 -3.55
CA PHE A 254 -8.88 10.39 -3.05
C PHE A 254 -7.79 10.82 -4.04
N MET A 255 -7.91 10.44 -5.32
CA MET A 255 -6.90 10.73 -6.34
C MET A 255 -6.75 12.23 -6.63
N SER A 256 -7.83 13.02 -6.60
CA SER A 256 -7.73 14.49 -6.75
C SER A 256 -6.95 15.13 -5.60
N ASN A 257 -7.09 14.61 -4.39
CA ASN A 257 -6.30 15.04 -3.24
C ASN A 257 -4.83 14.60 -3.34
N VAL A 258 -4.54 13.40 -3.87
CA VAL A 258 -3.16 12.96 -4.16
C VAL A 258 -2.47 13.91 -5.13
N VAL A 259 -3.16 14.33 -6.20
CA VAL A 259 -2.63 15.33 -7.15
C VAL A 259 -2.30 16.64 -6.42
N THR A 260 -3.26 17.18 -5.66
CA THR A 260 -3.10 18.44 -4.93
C THR A 260 -1.92 18.41 -3.95
N GLU A 261 -1.80 17.36 -3.15
CA GLU A 261 -0.71 17.22 -2.18
C GLU A 261 0.66 17.01 -2.85
N THR A 262 0.68 16.25 -3.96
CA THR A 262 1.91 16.01 -4.73
C THR A 262 2.45 17.28 -5.35
N GLU A 263 1.59 18.15 -5.88
CA GLU A 263 2.01 19.47 -6.42
C GLU A 263 2.69 20.35 -5.37
N GLN A 264 2.30 20.20 -4.11
CA GLN A 264 2.81 20.99 -2.98
C GLN A 264 3.98 20.31 -2.25
N PHE A 265 4.41 19.13 -2.69
CA PHE A 265 5.49 18.36 -2.08
C PHE A 265 6.78 18.48 -2.90
N ALA A 266 7.86 18.94 -2.26
CA ALA A 266 9.15 19.10 -2.91
C ALA A 266 9.92 17.79 -3.13
N GLY A 267 9.51 16.70 -2.44
CA GLY A 267 10.12 15.38 -2.56
C GLY A 267 9.49 14.54 -3.67
N GLN A 268 9.98 13.30 -3.82
CA GLN A 268 9.44 12.33 -4.76
C GLN A 268 8.30 11.52 -4.12
N VAL A 269 7.24 11.26 -4.85
CA VAL A 269 6.13 10.39 -4.44
C VAL A 269 6.20 9.11 -5.26
N LEU A 270 6.28 7.97 -4.57
CA LEU A 270 6.09 6.65 -5.15
C LEU A 270 4.71 6.15 -4.73
N LEU A 271 3.79 6.05 -5.69
CA LEU A 271 2.48 5.46 -5.50
C LEU A 271 2.54 4.02 -5.94
N VAL A 272 2.20 3.11 -5.03
CA VAL A 272 2.28 1.65 -5.25
C VAL A 272 0.89 1.07 -5.16
N HIS A 273 0.56 0.19 -6.12
CA HIS A 273 -0.69 -0.57 -6.10
C HIS A 273 -0.53 -1.95 -6.76
N GLY A 274 -1.54 -2.81 -6.58
CA GLY A 274 -1.68 -4.13 -7.20
C GLY A 274 -2.87 -4.19 -8.16
N ASP A 275 -3.81 -5.11 -7.89
CA ASP A 275 -5.14 -5.33 -8.47
C ASP A 275 -5.13 -5.92 -9.91
N THR A 276 -4.46 -5.29 -10.87
CA THR A 276 -4.47 -5.75 -12.27
C THR A 276 -3.29 -6.67 -12.64
N HIS A 277 -2.38 -6.95 -11.71
CA HIS A 277 -1.33 -7.99 -11.77
C HIS A 277 -0.19 -7.75 -12.79
N PHE A 278 -0.15 -6.61 -13.45
CA PHE A 278 0.91 -6.29 -14.43
C PHE A 278 1.96 -5.37 -13.83
N PHE A 279 3.20 -5.84 -13.77
CA PHE A 279 4.29 -4.95 -13.37
C PHE A 279 4.40 -3.76 -14.32
N LYS A 280 4.30 -2.55 -13.77
CA LYS A 280 4.34 -1.31 -14.53
C LYS A 280 4.98 -0.18 -13.70
N VAL A 281 5.78 0.65 -14.36
CA VAL A 281 6.35 1.86 -13.77
C VAL A 281 6.19 3.00 -14.76
N ASP A 282 5.46 4.03 -14.37
CA ASP A 282 5.19 5.19 -15.23
C ASP A 282 4.85 6.45 -14.43
N LYS A 283 4.38 7.50 -15.11
CA LYS A 283 3.93 8.77 -14.55
C LYS A 283 2.52 9.09 -15.06
N PRO A 284 1.48 8.43 -14.48
CA PRO A 284 0.14 8.45 -15.06
C PRO A 284 -0.70 9.69 -14.71
N LEU A 285 -0.23 10.54 -13.78
CA LEU A 285 -1.03 11.65 -13.28
C LEU A 285 -0.58 12.99 -13.86
N TYR A 286 -1.59 13.79 -14.18
CA TYR A 286 -1.46 15.16 -14.63
C TYR A 286 -2.20 16.10 -13.68
N SER A 287 -1.64 17.27 -13.44
CA SER A 287 -2.40 18.40 -12.95
C SER A 287 -3.07 19.10 -14.14
N PRO A 288 -4.01 20.07 -13.91
CA PRO A 288 -4.67 20.76 -15.02
C PRO A 288 -3.74 21.39 -16.06
N THR A 289 -2.49 21.64 -15.72
CA THR A 289 -1.55 22.37 -16.57
C THR A 289 -0.24 21.62 -16.89
N LYS A 290 0.05 20.51 -16.22
CA LYS A 290 1.35 19.83 -16.36
C LYS A 290 1.34 18.39 -15.85
N LEU A 291 2.29 17.59 -16.32
CA LEU A 291 2.63 16.29 -15.74
C LEU A 291 3.20 16.46 -14.32
N LEU A 292 2.78 15.62 -13.37
CA LEU A 292 3.36 15.54 -12.02
C LEU A 292 4.71 14.83 -12.10
N VAL A 293 5.77 15.58 -12.36
CA VAL A 293 7.13 15.03 -12.58
C VAL A 293 7.70 14.32 -11.34
N ASN A 294 7.22 14.69 -10.15
CA ASN A 294 7.66 14.13 -8.87
C ASN A 294 6.79 12.96 -8.39
N LEU A 295 5.77 12.52 -9.14
CA LEU A 295 5.02 11.30 -8.86
C LEU A 295 5.43 10.19 -9.84
N THR A 296 5.65 9.00 -9.30
CA THR A 296 5.85 7.77 -10.08
C THR A 296 4.87 6.73 -9.56
N ARG A 297 4.10 6.10 -10.47
CA ARG A 297 3.31 4.92 -10.17
C ARG A 297 4.18 3.67 -10.32
N LEU A 298 4.00 2.73 -9.39
CA LEU A 298 4.51 1.38 -9.47
C LEU A 298 3.36 0.42 -9.22
N GLN A 299 3.04 -0.39 -10.20
CA GLN A 299 2.15 -1.52 -10.08
C GLN A 299 2.97 -2.79 -9.89
N THR A 300 2.58 -3.62 -8.92
CA THR A 300 3.28 -4.85 -8.59
C THR A 300 2.87 -6.01 -9.50
N PHE A 301 3.58 -7.13 -9.37
CA PHE A 301 3.14 -8.39 -9.95
C PHE A 301 2.00 -8.98 -9.13
N GLY A 302 1.19 -9.82 -9.76
CA GLY A 302 0.18 -10.67 -9.13
C GLY A 302 0.04 -11.98 -9.90
N SER A 303 -0.75 -12.92 -9.37
CA SER A 303 -1.02 -14.23 -9.99
C SER A 303 -1.46 -14.08 -11.47
N PRO A 304 -0.91 -14.86 -12.43
CA PRO A 304 -0.01 -16.00 -12.26
C PRO A 304 1.49 -15.65 -12.26
N LEU A 305 1.84 -14.37 -12.24
CA LEU A 305 3.23 -13.89 -12.26
C LEU A 305 3.75 -13.77 -10.83
N ILE A 306 4.17 -14.89 -10.23
CA ILE A 306 4.62 -14.98 -8.85
C ILE A 306 6.05 -14.44 -8.72
N HIS A 307 6.14 -13.11 -8.69
CA HIS A 307 7.37 -12.35 -8.61
C HIS A 307 7.21 -11.22 -7.59
N TRP A 308 8.27 -10.48 -7.32
CA TRP A 308 8.21 -9.33 -6.42
C TRP A 308 9.05 -8.16 -6.95
N VAL A 309 8.89 -6.99 -6.36
CA VAL A 309 9.61 -5.79 -6.76
C VAL A 309 10.52 -5.36 -5.63
N ARG A 310 11.78 -5.09 -5.95
CA ARG A 310 12.72 -4.42 -5.06
C ARG A 310 12.78 -2.94 -5.40
N VAL A 311 12.58 -2.10 -4.41
CA VAL A 311 12.81 -0.66 -4.54
C VAL A 311 14.02 -0.28 -3.72
N THR A 312 15.01 0.35 -4.35
CA THR A 312 16.18 0.91 -3.67
C THR A 312 15.99 2.41 -3.51
N VAL A 313 16.17 2.89 -2.28
CA VAL A 313 16.18 4.31 -1.94
C VAL A 313 17.62 4.80 -1.98
N GLU A 314 17.87 5.77 -2.85
CA GLU A 314 19.19 6.36 -3.06
C GLU A 314 19.16 7.86 -2.72
N PRO A 315 19.56 8.26 -1.51
CA PRO A 315 19.40 9.65 -1.05
C PRO A 315 20.11 10.70 -1.91
N LYS A 316 21.14 10.32 -2.68
CA LYS A 316 21.87 11.18 -3.59
C LYS A 316 21.25 11.25 -5.00
N ASN A 317 20.36 10.32 -5.34
CA ASN A 317 19.65 10.32 -6.61
C ASN A 317 18.48 11.33 -6.54
N PRO A 318 18.37 12.29 -7.47
CA PRO A 318 17.24 13.22 -7.49
C PRO A 318 15.87 12.53 -7.63
N ASN A 319 15.84 11.35 -8.28
CA ASN A 319 14.63 10.55 -8.40
C ASN A 319 14.31 9.70 -7.16
N VAL A 320 15.24 9.62 -6.20
CA VAL A 320 15.11 8.92 -4.90
C VAL A 320 14.92 7.41 -5.03
N PHE A 321 13.96 6.95 -5.82
CA PHE A 321 13.54 5.56 -5.94
C PHE A 321 14.07 4.93 -7.23
N THR A 322 14.73 3.77 -7.11
CA THR A 322 15.11 2.91 -8.23
C THR A 322 14.39 1.58 -8.10
N VAL A 323 13.63 1.23 -9.13
CA VAL A 323 12.73 0.06 -9.13
C VAL A 323 13.34 -1.10 -9.91
N TYR A 324 13.35 -2.29 -9.31
CA TYR A 324 13.86 -3.52 -9.92
C TYR A 324 12.83 -4.64 -9.82
N PRO A 325 12.28 -5.15 -10.92
CA PRO A 325 11.49 -6.38 -10.91
C PRO A 325 12.40 -7.57 -10.57
N VAL A 326 12.04 -8.33 -9.55
CA VAL A 326 12.79 -9.53 -9.16
C VAL A 326 12.06 -10.76 -9.67
N ILE A 327 12.57 -11.32 -10.75
CA ILE A 327 12.02 -12.52 -11.37
C ILE A 327 12.49 -13.74 -10.58
N VAL A 328 11.55 -14.38 -9.91
CA VAL A 328 11.79 -15.59 -9.13
C VAL A 328 11.93 -16.76 -10.09
N LYS A 329 13.09 -17.42 -10.07
CA LYS A 329 13.31 -18.68 -10.81
C LYS A 329 12.52 -19.78 -10.13
N GLN A 330 11.76 -20.48 -10.94
CA GLN A 330 10.90 -21.62 -10.54
C GLN A 330 11.61 -22.94 -10.74
#